data_1e416dfc071437f4673eeb5df144465a
#
_entry.id   1e416dfc071437f4673eeb5df144465a
#
_cell.length_a   1.000
_cell.length_b   1.000
_cell.length_c   1.000
_cell.angle_alpha   90.00
_cell.angle_beta   90.00
_cell.angle_gamma   90.00
#
_symmetry.space_group_name_H-M   'P 1'
#
loop_
_entity.id
_entity.type
_entity.pdbx_description
1 polymer ?
#
loop_
_entity_poly.entity_id
_entity_poly.type
_entity_poly.pdbx_seq_one_letter_code
_entity_poly.pdbx_strand_id
1 'polypeptide(L)'
;IGLATTPTTELAVTMSGAAGGIIITASHNPRQWNALKLLNEKGEFLTAANGNEVLAIAEREDFEYADVDHLGKYTEDNSFNKRHIDSVLALKLVDVEAIRKAHFKVCVDSINSVGGVILPELLDALGVEYTFLNGEPTGDFAHNPEPLEKNLGGIMDELKKGGYNMGIVVDPD
;
A
#
# COMPACT_ATOMS: atom_id res chain seq x y z
N ILE A 1 3.15 -2.08 11.48
CA ILE A 1 3.67 -1.03 10.60
C ILE A 1 2.61 0.05 10.27
N GLY A 2 1.44 -0.02 10.90
CA GLY A 2 0.36 0.93 10.68
C GLY A 2 -0.26 0.85 9.28
N LEU A 3 -0.75 1.99 8.78
CA LEU A 3 -1.28 2.09 7.42
C LEU A 3 -0.12 2.10 6.42
N ALA A 4 -0.06 1.07 5.61
CA ALA A 4 1.00 0.86 4.62
C ALA A 4 0.43 0.19 3.38
N THR A 5 1.05 0.44 2.23
CA THR A 5 0.65 -0.24 0.99
C THR A 5 1.08 -1.72 1.01
N THR A 6 0.44 -2.53 0.19
CA THR A 6 0.84 -3.93 -0.01
C THR A 6 2.35 -4.04 -0.32
N PRO A 7 2.92 -3.31 -1.29
CA PRO A 7 4.36 -3.36 -1.56
C PRO A 7 5.24 -2.90 -0.38
N THR A 8 4.77 -1.94 0.41
CA THR A 8 5.49 -1.51 1.63
C THR A 8 5.57 -2.66 2.63
N THR A 9 4.49 -3.42 2.80
CA THR A 9 4.46 -4.55 3.73
C THR A 9 5.34 -5.70 3.25
N GLU A 10 5.35 -5.99 1.95
CA GLU A 10 6.25 -6.97 1.33
C GLU A 10 7.74 -6.63 1.60
N LEU A 11 8.11 -5.37 1.37
CA LEU A 11 9.46 -4.88 1.70
C LEU A 11 9.74 -4.89 3.20
N ALA A 12 8.76 -4.57 4.04
CA ALA A 12 8.94 -4.58 5.50
C ALA A 12 9.30 -5.97 6.01
N VAL A 13 8.71 -7.05 5.47
CA VAL A 13 9.06 -8.43 5.82
C VAL A 13 10.55 -8.67 5.58
N THR A 14 11.03 -8.37 4.38
CA THR A 14 12.44 -8.63 4.02
C THR A 14 13.41 -7.69 4.75
N MET A 15 13.07 -6.41 4.90
CA MET A 15 13.92 -5.42 5.56
C MET A 15 14.05 -5.64 7.07
N SER A 16 13.05 -6.25 7.71
CA SER A 16 13.08 -6.56 9.14
C SER A 16 13.57 -7.97 9.45
N GLY A 17 13.69 -8.83 8.44
CA GLY A 17 13.99 -10.25 8.62
C GLY A 17 12.85 -11.00 9.32
N ALA A 18 11.61 -10.56 9.13
CA ALA A 18 10.44 -11.20 9.71
C ALA A 18 10.19 -12.57 9.09
N ALA A 19 9.60 -13.49 9.87
CA ALA A 19 9.23 -14.82 9.40
C ALA A 19 8.07 -14.82 8.39
N GLY A 20 7.35 -13.71 8.30
CA GLY A 20 6.25 -13.50 7.36
C GLY A 20 5.52 -12.19 7.64
N GLY A 21 4.46 -11.94 6.88
CA GLY A 21 3.64 -10.75 7.01
C GLY A 21 2.15 -11.04 6.86
N ILE A 22 1.34 -10.18 7.43
CA ILE A 22 -0.13 -10.22 7.29
C ILE A 22 -0.61 -8.82 6.93
N ILE A 23 -1.37 -8.73 5.85
CA ILE A 23 -2.03 -7.49 5.43
C ILE A 23 -3.54 -7.68 5.60
N ILE A 24 -4.17 -6.78 6.33
CA ILE A 24 -5.63 -6.76 6.48
C ILE A 24 -6.19 -5.80 5.43
N THR A 25 -6.84 -6.33 4.40
CA THR A 25 -7.34 -5.55 3.27
C THR A 25 -8.48 -6.24 2.56
N ALA A 26 -9.35 -5.44 1.94
CA ALA A 26 -10.35 -5.92 0.98
C ALA A 26 -9.87 -5.76 -0.47
N SER A 27 -8.64 -5.25 -0.70
CA SER A 27 -8.16 -4.85 -2.03
C SER A 27 -9.19 -3.91 -2.70
N HIS A 28 -9.48 -4.08 -3.97
CA HIS A 28 -10.48 -3.31 -4.72
C HIS A 28 -11.93 -3.82 -4.56
N ASN A 29 -12.17 -4.75 -3.63
CA ASN A 29 -13.52 -5.25 -3.36
C ASN A 29 -14.38 -4.22 -2.61
N PRO A 30 -15.73 -4.31 -2.70
CA PRO A 30 -16.63 -3.45 -1.95
C PRO A 30 -16.42 -3.53 -0.43
N ARG A 31 -16.77 -2.46 0.29
CA ARG A 31 -16.52 -2.24 1.74
C ARG A 31 -16.97 -3.36 2.68
N GLN A 32 -17.90 -4.22 2.28
CA GLN A 32 -18.36 -5.37 3.08
C GLN A 32 -17.38 -6.55 3.06
N TRP A 33 -16.37 -6.52 2.19
CA TRP A 33 -15.33 -7.54 2.12
C TRP A 33 -14.14 -7.17 3.01
N ASN A 34 -13.53 -8.17 3.59
CA ASN A 34 -12.24 -8.08 4.24
C ASN A 34 -11.51 -9.41 4.13
N ALA A 35 -10.20 -9.39 4.10
CA ALA A 35 -9.37 -10.58 3.96
C ALA A 35 -8.01 -10.38 4.63
N LEU A 36 -7.31 -11.49 4.80
CA LEU A 36 -5.91 -11.52 5.18
C LEU A 36 -5.09 -11.93 3.97
N LYS A 37 -4.19 -11.06 3.52
CA LYS A 37 -3.13 -11.44 2.58
C LYS A 37 -1.94 -11.90 3.42
N LEU A 38 -1.48 -13.13 3.20
CA LEU A 38 -0.39 -13.73 3.96
C LEU A 38 0.88 -13.75 3.13
N LEU A 39 1.98 -13.30 3.73
CA LEU A 39 3.30 -13.23 3.11
C LEU A 39 4.25 -14.23 3.79
N ASN A 40 5.13 -14.83 3.00
CA ASN A 40 6.24 -15.64 3.49
C ASN A 40 7.42 -14.77 3.96
N GLU A 41 8.50 -15.38 4.40
CA GLU A 41 9.72 -14.73 4.87
C GLU A 41 10.47 -13.91 3.80
N LYS A 42 10.10 -14.09 2.52
CA LYS A 42 10.65 -13.33 1.39
C LYS A 42 9.80 -12.11 1.02
N GLY A 43 8.67 -11.89 1.74
CA GLY A 43 7.70 -10.86 1.40
C GLY A 43 6.82 -11.22 0.20
N GLU A 44 6.77 -12.48 -0.22
CA GLU A 44 5.94 -12.96 -1.32
C GLU A 44 4.62 -13.52 -0.81
N PHE A 45 3.54 -13.38 -1.57
CA PHE A 45 2.28 -14.03 -1.24
C PHE A 45 2.45 -15.55 -1.15
N LEU A 46 1.74 -16.16 -0.21
CA LEU A 46 1.72 -17.63 -0.10
C LEU A 46 1.19 -18.25 -1.39
N THR A 47 1.84 -19.31 -1.82
CA THR A 47 1.31 -20.18 -2.88
C THR A 47 0.03 -20.89 -2.43
N ALA A 48 -0.76 -21.39 -3.36
CA ALA A 48 -1.95 -22.19 -3.02
C ALA A 48 -1.60 -23.39 -2.13
N ALA A 49 -0.44 -24.03 -2.35
CA ALA A 49 0.02 -25.14 -1.52
C ALA A 49 0.28 -24.69 -0.07
N ASN A 50 1.03 -23.58 0.11
CA ASN A 50 1.29 -23.05 1.46
C ASN A 50 0.01 -22.56 2.14
N GLY A 51 -0.88 -21.90 1.40
CA GLY A 51 -2.18 -21.48 1.94
C GLY A 51 -3.04 -22.66 2.42
N ASN A 52 -3.08 -23.75 1.66
CA ASN A 52 -3.78 -24.97 2.07
C ASN A 52 -3.15 -25.61 3.31
N GLU A 53 -1.83 -25.57 3.46
CA GLU A 53 -1.14 -26.05 4.66
C GLU A 53 -1.52 -25.23 5.90
N VAL A 54 -1.53 -23.90 5.79
CA VAL A 54 -1.98 -22.99 6.86
C VAL A 54 -3.41 -23.30 7.26
N LEU A 55 -4.33 -23.46 6.29
CA LEU A 55 -5.71 -23.82 6.56
C LEU A 55 -5.83 -25.18 7.26
N ALA A 56 -5.07 -26.17 6.81
CA ALA A 56 -5.08 -27.51 7.43
C ALA A 56 -4.56 -27.50 8.88
N ILE A 57 -3.55 -26.66 9.19
CA ILE A 57 -3.06 -26.47 10.56
C ILE A 57 -4.15 -25.81 11.41
N ALA A 58 -4.80 -24.76 10.87
CA ALA A 58 -5.86 -24.05 11.57
C ALA A 58 -7.09 -24.95 11.84
N GLU A 59 -7.50 -25.79 10.88
CA GLU A 59 -8.61 -26.73 11.04
C GLU A 59 -8.35 -27.82 12.07
N ARG A 60 -7.10 -28.28 12.18
CA ARG A 60 -6.70 -29.27 13.18
C ARG A 60 -6.38 -28.67 14.54
N GLU A 61 -6.36 -27.34 14.65
CA GLU A 61 -5.85 -26.63 15.83
C GLU A 61 -4.45 -27.11 16.24
N ASP A 62 -3.60 -27.42 15.24
CA ASP A 62 -2.28 -28.02 15.40
C ASP A 62 -1.22 -26.93 15.71
N PHE A 63 -1.42 -26.24 16.84
CA PHE A 63 -0.54 -25.20 17.34
C PHE A 63 -0.58 -25.15 18.87
N GLU A 64 0.54 -24.74 19.47
CA GLU A 64 0.68 -24.55 20.90
C GLU A 64 0.77 -23.06 21.23
N TYR A 65 0.04 -22.64 22.27
CA TYR A 65 0.16 -21.28 22.79
C TYR A 65 1.32 -21.17 23.75
N ALA A 66 2.04 -20.06 23.70
CA ALA A 66 3.06 -19.75 24.68
C ALA A 66 2.42 -19.52 26.06
N ASP A 67 3.14 -19.91 27.11
CA ASP A 67 2.77 -19.53 28.47
C ASP A 67 3.02 -18.02 28.74
N VAL A 68 2.57 -17.54 29.89
CA VAL A 68 2.63 -16.11 30.25
C VAL A 68 4.06 -15.55 30.28
N ASP A 69 5.05 -16.36 30.57
CA ASP A 69 6.45 -15.95 30.70
C ASP A 69 7.17 -15.90 29.34
N HIS A 70 6.58 -16.55 28.32
CA HIS A 70 7.13 -16.67 26.96
C HIS A 70 6.32 -15.95 25.88
N LEU A 71 5.42 -15.03 26.28
CA LEU A 71 4.67 -14.23 25.32
C LEU A 71 5.59 -13.34 24.49
N GLY A 72 5.30 -13.25 23.20
CA GLY A 72 5.98 -12.33 22.28
C GLY A 72 5.76 -10.86 22.68
N LYS A 73 6.59 -9.98 22.11
CA LYS A 73 6.48 -8.52 22.31
C LYS A 73 5.79 -7.90 21.12
N TYR A 74 4.84 -7.01 21.40
CA TYR A 74 4.28 -6.12 20.39
C TYR A 74 5.15 -4.87 20.26
N THR A 75 5.47 -4.48 19.03
CA THR A 75 6.18 -3.24 18.71
C THR A 75 5.53 -2.57 17.50
N GLU A 76 5.56 -1.25 17.46
CA GLU A 76 5.13 -0.47 16.31
C GLU A 76 6.36 0.14 15.63
N ASP A 77 6.42 0.05 14.29
CA ASP A 77 7.45 0.70 13.49
C ASP A 77 6.81 1.32 12.24
N ASN A 78 6.61 2.62 12.27
CA ASN A 78 6.01 3.40 11.20
C ASN A 78 7.05 3.92 10.18
N SER A 79 8.31 3.48 10.25
CA SER A 79 9.39 3.93 9.37
C SER A 79 9.35 3.31 7.97
N PHE A 80 8.55 2.25 7.76
CA PHE A 80 8.61 1.45 6.54
C PHE A 80 8.10 2.18 5.29
N ASN A 81 7.13 3.09 5.40
CA ASN A 81 6.71 3.92 4.26
C ASN A 81 7.90 4.74 3.74
N LYS A 82 8.61 5.42 4.64
CA LYS A 82 9.80 6.19 4.26
C LYS A 82 10.91 5.30 3.68
N ARG A 83 11.19 4.15 4.29
CA ARG A 83 12.22 3.19 3.81
C ARG A 83 11.87 2.66 2.41
N HIS A 84 10.59 2.43 2.13
CA HIS A 84 10.12 2.06 0.80
C HIS A 84 10.38 3.20 -0.20
N ILE A 85 9.98 4.43 0.14
CA ILE A 85 10.25 5.61 -0.71
C ILE A 85 11.75 5.74 -0.98
N ASP A 86 12.59 5.67 0.05
CA ASP A 86 14.06 5.77 -0.11
C ASP A 86 14.58 4.68 -1.06
N SER A 87 14.03 3.46 -1.00
CA SER A 87 14.36 2.36 -1.90
C SER A 87 13.96 2.65 -3.35
N VAL A 88 12.78 3.22 -3.57
CA VAL A 88 12.31 3.63 -4.90
C VAL A 88 13.22 4.71 -5.47
N LEU A 89 13.54 5.74 -4.69
CA LEU A 89 14.40 6.84 -5.13
C LEU A 89 15.83 6.38 -5.45
N ALA A 90 16.30 5.29 -4.84
CA ALA A 90 17.62 4.69 -5.09
C ALA A 90 17.67 3.81 -6.35
N LEU A 91 16.55 3.54 -7.00
CA LEU A 91 16.54 2.75 -8.24
C LEU A 91 17.28 3.47 -9.36
N LYS A 92 18.11 2.75 -10.10
CA LYS A 92 18.91 3.32 -11.22
C LYS A 92 18.08 3.97 -12.34
N LEU A 93 16.81 3.57 -12.47
CA LEU A 93 15.91 4.10 -13.47
C LEU A 93 15.15 5.35 -13.00
N VAL A 94 15.27 5.72 -11.72
CA VAL A 94 14.63 6.90 -11.14
C VAL A 94 15.64 8.05 -11.11
N ASP A 95 15.57 8.91 -12.12
CA ASP A 95 16.38 10.14 -12.17
C ASP A 95 15.61 11.29 -11.47
N VAL A 96 15.83 11.40 -10.17
CA VAL A 96 15.17 12.39 -9.31
C VAL A 96 15.45 13.82 -9.79
N GLU A 97 16.68 14.11 -10.26
CA GLU A 97 17.03 15.45 -10.73
C GLU A 97 16.34 15.82 -12.06
N ALA A 98 16.22 14.85 -12.97
CA ALA A 98 15.47 15.05 -14.21
C ALA A 98 13.97 15.26 -13.92
N ILE A 99 13.39 14.51 -12.99
CA ILE A 99 11.99 14.66 -12.59
C ILE A 99 11.76 16.05 -11.99
N ARG A 100 12.61 16.49 -11.06
CA ARG A 100 12.52 17.84 -10.44
C ARG A 100 12.61 18.97 -11.48
N LYS A 101 13.52 18.85 -12.43
CA LYS A 101 13.70 19.85 -13.51
C LYS A 101 12.52 19.89 -14.49
N ALA A 102 11.76 18.83 -14.59
CA ALA A 102 10.60 18.77 -15.48
C ALA A 102 9.39 19.54 -14.95
N HIS A 103 9.37 19.89 -13.64
CA HIS A 103 8.28 20.64 -12.99
C HIS A 103 6.91 20.02 -13.25
N PHE A 104 6.81 18.71 -13.11
CA PHE A 104 5.54 18.01 -13.31
C PHE A 104 4.51 18.44 -12.28
N LYS A 105 3.26 18.55 -12.76
CA LYS A 105 2.07 18.71 -11.94
C LYS A 105 1.11 17.56 -12.21
N VAL A 106 0.68 16.87 -11.16
CA VAL A 106 -0.17 15.68 -11.27
C VAL A 106 -1.46 15.85 -10.46
N CYS A 107 -2.52 15.20 -10.91
CA CYS A 107 -3.72 14.98 -10.11
C CYS A 107 -3.72 13.55 -9.61
N VAL A 108 -3.95 13.35 -8.32
CA VAL A 108 -3.90 12.02 -7.68
C VAL A 108 -5.25 11.71 -7.05
N ASP A 109 -5.79 10.53 -7.31
CA ASP A 109 -6.94 9.99 -6.58
C ASP A 109 -6.50 8.74 -5.82
N SER A 110 -6.52 8.82 -4.49
CA SER A 110 -6.13 7.74 -3.59
C SER A 110 -7.31 7.12 -2.83
N ILE A 111 -8.53 7.37 -3.29
CA ILE A 111 -9.78 6.73 -2.83
C ILE A 111 -10.00 6.72 -1.31
N ASN A 112 -9.46 7.71 -0.59
CA ASN A 112 -9.45 7.78 0.88
C ASN A 112 -8.79 6.55 1.54
N SER A 113 -7.70 6.04 0.95
CA SER A 113 -6.97 4.90 1.47
C SER A 113 -5.46 5.16 1.57
N VAL A 114 -4.65 4.12 1.69
CA VAL A 114 -3.21 4.21 2.02
C VAL A 114 -2.37 4.96 0.98
N GLY A 115 -2.86 5.10 -0.25
CA GLY A 115 -2.25 6.00 -1.24
C GLY A 115 -2.10 7.43 -0.74
N GLY A 116 -3.06 7.92 0.07
CA GLY A 116 -3.01 9.22 0.72
C GLY A 116 -1.92 9.35 1.81
N VAL A 117 -1.37 8.23 2.27
CA VAL A 117 -0.25 8.22 3.23
C VAL A 117 1.09 8.28 2.51
N ILE A 118 1.32 7.43 1.52
CA ILE A 118 2.65 7.26 0.91
C ILE A 118 2.92 8.21 -0.25
N LEU A 119 1.90 8.52 -1.08
CA LEU A 119 2.11 9.30 -2.30
C LEU A 119 2.52 10.75 -2.04
N PRO A 120 1.99 11.47 -1.02
CA PRO A 120 2.47 12.81 -0.72
C PRO A 120 3.97 12.86 -0.46
N GLU A 121 4.48 11.98 0.40
CA GLU A 121 5.91 11.91 0.73
C GLU A 121 6.78 11.57 -0.50
N LEU A 122 6.32 10.66 -1.35
CA LEU A 122 7.02 10.29 -2.58
C LEU A 122 7.05 11.47 -3.57
N LEU A 123 5.91 12.13 -3.80
CA LEU A 123 5.81 13.25 -4.74
C LEU A 123 6.62 14.46 -4.27
N ASP A 124 6.60 14.75 -2.95
CA ASP A 124 7.43 15.79 -2.34
C ASP A 124 8.92 15.49 -2.55
N ALA A 125 9.35 14.25 -2.31
CA ALA A 125 10.73 13.84 -2.52
C ALA A 125 11.17 13.95 -3.99
N LEU A 126 10.25 13.73 -4.92
CA LEU A 126 10.46 13.90 -6.36
C LEU A 126 10.34 15.34 -6.83
N GLY A 127 9.88 16.29 -5.98
CA GLY A 127 9.64 17.68 -6.35
C GLY A 127 8.52 17.87 -7.36
N VAL A 128 7.51 17.01 -7.32
CA VAL A 128 6.33 17.03 -8.20
C VAL A 128 5.22 17.82 -7.52
N GLU A 129 4.62 18.79 -8.22
CA GLU A 129 3.43 19.48 -7.76
C GLU A 129 2.20 18.58 -7.91
N TYR A 130 1.34 18.53 -6.90
CA TYR A 130 0.18 17.65 -6.95
C TYR A 130 -1.10 18.27 -6.39
N THR A 131 -2.23 17.76 -6.86
CA THR A 131 -3.56 17.97 -6.29
C THR A 131 -4.12 16.60 -5.92
N PHE A 132 -4.53 16.42 -4.66
CA PHE A 132 -5.18 15.19 -4.23
C PHE A 132 -6.70 15.30 -4.29
N LEU A 133 -7.30 14.27 -4.88
CA LEU A 133 -8.69 13.90 -4.71
C LEU A 133 -8.73 12.70 -3.74
N ASN A 134 -9.67 12.73 -2.78
CA ASN A 134 -9.88 11.60 -1.87
C ASN A 134 -8.59 11.14 -1.17
N GLY A 135 -7.83 12.11 -0.61
CA GLY A 135 -6.48 11.90 -0.07
C GLY A 135 -6.45 11.53 1.41
N GLU A 136 -7.55 11.60 2.15
CA GLU A 136 -7.58 11.28 3.58
C GLU A 136 -7.81 9.77 3.78
N PRO A 137 -6.92 9.05 4.48
CA PRO A 137 -6.97 7.60 4.61
C PRO A 137 -8.01 7.14 5.64
N THR A 138 -9.26 7.54 5.45
CA THR A 138 -10.37 7.21 6.35
C THR A 138 -10.91 5.79 6.15
N GLY A 139 -10.64 5.19 4.99
CA GLY A 139 -11.25 3.92 4.58
C GLY A 139 -12.70 4.05 4.11
N ASP A 140 -13.25 5.26 4.10
CA ASP A 140 -14.58 5.53 3.54
C ASP A 140 -14.43 5.93 2.08
N PHE A 141 -14.46 4.93 1.21
CA PHE A 141 -14.14 5.07 -0.21
C PHE A 141 -15.13 6.01 -0.90
N ALA A 142 -14.60 7.06 -1.55
CA ALA A 142 -15.40 8.09 -2.20
C ALA A 142 -16.16 7.58 -3.43
N HIS A 143 -15.68 6.52 -4.06
CA HIS A 143 -16.31 5.83 -5.20
C HIS A 143 -15.99 4.34 -5.14
N ASN A 144 -16.45 3.56 -6.11
CA ASN A 144 -16.06 2.15 -6.20
C ASN A 144 -14.53 2.04 -6.33
N PRO A 145 -13.86 1.24 -5.48
CA PRO A 145 -12.40 1.20 -5.41
C PRO A 145 -11.72 0.56 -6.62
N GLU A 146 -12.46 -0.18 -7.44
CA GLU A 146 -11.90 -0.76 -8.65
C GLU A 146 -11.61 0.36 -9.68
N PRO A 147 -10.35 0.55 -10.15
CA PRO A 147 -9.97 1.67 -11.02
C PRO A 147 -10.39 1.47 -12.48
N LEU A 148 -11.68 1.23 -12.71
CA LEU A 148 -12.28 1.17 -14.04
C LEU A 148 -12.75 2.55 -14.50
N GLU A 149 -12.77 2.80 -15.80
CA GLU A 149 -13.18 4.06 -16.40
C GLU A 149 -14.48 4.62 -15.80
N LYS A 150 -15.49 3.76 -15.60
CA LYS A 150 -16.79 4.15 -15.00
C LYS A 150 -16.68 4.72 -13.57
N ASN A 151 -15.59 4.43 -12.87
CA ASN A 151 -15.34 4.84 -11.49
C ASN A 151 -14.39 6.04 -11.41
N LEU A 152 -13.80 6.48 -12.52
CA LEU A 152 -12.76 7.51 -12.59
C LEU A 152 -13.30 8.90 -12.99
N GLY A 153 -14.63 9.11 -12.97
CA GLY A 153 -15.25 10.35 -13.42
C GLY A 153 -14.68 11.59 -12.73
N GLY A 154 -14.46 11.53 -11.41
CA GLY A 154 -13.95 12.66 -10.63
C GLY A 154 -12.59 13.16 -11.10
N ILE A 155 -11.62 12.26 -11.25
CA ILE A 155 -10.28 12.64 -11.72
C ILE A 155 -10.29 13.03 -13.20
N MET A 156 -11.10 12.39 -14.03
CA MET A 156 -11.25 12.76 -15.44
C MET A 156 -11.79 14.19 -15.59
N ASP A 157 -12.76 14.58 -14.76
CA ASP A 157 -13.32 15.93 -14.79
C ASP A 157 -12.33 16.97 -14.24
N GLU A 158 -11.53 16.61 -13.25
CA GLU A 158 -10.46 17.46 -12.76
C GLU A 158 -9.39 17.71 -13.85
N LEU A 159 -8.95 16.65 -14.52
CA LEU A 159 -7.95 16.75 -15.60
C LEU A 159 -8.43 17.57 -16.79
N LYS A 160 -9.74 17.56 -17.12
CA LYS A 160 -10.32 18.38 -18.18
C LYS A 160 -10.22 19.88 -17.92
N LYS A 161 -10.08 20.31 -16.66
CA LYS A 161 -9.86 21.72 -16.31
C LYS A 161 -8.49 22.21 -16.81
N GLY A 162 -7.56 21.29 -17.10
CA GLY A 162 -6.21 21.57 -17.60
C GLY A 162 -5.23 21.88 -16.48
N GLY A 163 -3.97 22.09 -16.87
CA GLY A 163 -2.88 22.45 -15.95
C GLY A 163 -2.19 21.25 -15.29
N TYR A 164 -2.51 20.02 -15.66
CA TYR A 164 -1.86 18.80 -15.22
C TYR A 164 -1.11 18.10 -16.36
N ASN A 165 0.00 17.46 -16.03
CA ASN A 165 0.74 16.62 -16.96
C ASN A 165 0.17 15.21 -17.02
N MET A 166 -0.34 14.69 -15.89
CA MET A 166 -1.00 13.40 -15.82
C MET A 166 -1.94 13.27 -14.62
N GLY A 167 -2.82 12.26 -14.66
CA GLY A 167 -3.56 11.76 -13.51
C GLY A 167 -3.00 10.43 -13.03
N ILE A 168 -3.00 10.22 -11.72
CA ILE A 168 -2.59 9.00 -11.06
C ILE A 168 -3.76 8.52 -10.21
N VAL A 169 -4.16 7.27 -10.41
CA VAL A 169 -5.21 6.63 -9.60
C VAL A 169 -4.63 5.37 -8.99
N VAL A 170 -4.82 5.20 -7.71
CA VAL A 170 -4.43 3.99 -7.01
C VAL A 170 -5.63 3.34 -6.36
N ASP A 171 -5.59 2.03 -6.24
CA ASP A 171 -6.58 1.27 -5.49
C ASP A 171 -6.31 1.36 -3.97
N PRO A 172 -7.14 0.74 -3.09
CA PRO A 172 -7.02 0.93 -1.64
C PRO A 172 -5.74 0.38 -1.00
N ASP A 173 -5.00 -0.52 -1.63
CA ASP A 173 -3.88 -1.24 -1.03
C ASP A 173 -2.60 -1.35 -1.92
#